data_1d9d514ca59c51c7aecb2b6fce660f2a
#
_entry.id   1d9d514ca59c51c7aecb2b6fce660f2a
#
_cell.length_a   1.000
_cell.length_b   1.000
_cell.length_c   1.000
_cell.angle_alpha   90.00
_cell.angle_beta   90.00
_cell.angle_gamma   90.00
#
_symmetry.space_group_name_H-M   'P 1'
#
loop_
_entity.id
_entity.type
_entity.pdbx_description
1 polymer ?
#
loop_
_entity_poly.entity_id
_entity_poly.type
_entity_poly.pdbx_seq_one_letter_code
_entity_poly.pdbx_strand_id
1 'polypeptide(L)'
;MPINLTHHFLIAMPSLMDDTFSKSVVYMCEHSERGALGLVINKPSAMSMKALFEKVDLPLGREDLSATPVFQGGPVHTERGFVLHEALRSHSVVGPSDPSPSSPSSPLGEPGEPGSAQAAPSLSADEPDDSPLESSIYASTLTIPGGLEMTTSRDVLEALSTGAGPKRVLISLGYAAWAQGQLESEIAENSWLTVDADPAVIFDTPIEKRYDKALSLLGLESWMISPGAGHA
;
A
#
# COMPACT_ATOMS: atom_id res chain seq x y z
N MET A 1 2.38 18.85 -14.03
CA MET A 1 2.75 18.02 -12.86
C MET A 1 2.57 16.58 -13.28
N PRO A 2 3.50 15.67 -13.02
CA PRO A 2 3.27 14.26 -13.28
C PRO A 2 2.07 13.80 -12.44
N ILE A 3 1.20 13.00 -13.04
CA ILE A 3 0.06 12.40 -12.34
C ILE A 3 0.62 11.33 -11.42
N ASN A 4 0.25 11.34 -10.14
CA ASN A 4 0.57 10.26 -9.21
C ASN A 4 -0.71 9.45 -8.95
N LEU A 5 -0.69 8.19 -9.34
CA LEU A 5 -1.82 7.26 -9.21
C LEU A 5 -1.65 6.28 -8.04
N THR A 6 -0.70 6.51 -7.13
CA THR A 6 -0.64 5.74 -5.88
C THR A 6 -1.95 5.87 -5.13
N HIS A 7 -2.45 4.77 -4.57
CA HIS A 7 -3.77 4.71 -3.92
C HIS A 7 -4.95 4.99 -4.85
N HIS A 8 -4.85 4.60 -6.12
CA HIS A 8 -5.94 4.62 -7.09
C HIS A 8 -6.28 3.20 -7.54
N PHE A 9 -7.46 3.03 -8.11
CA PHE A 9 -7.78 1.87 -8.92
C PHE A 9 -7.51 2.17 -10.39
N LEU A 10 -6.92 1.19 -11.08
CA LEU A 10 -6.99 1.08 -12.53
C LEU A 10 -8.09 0.07 -12.86
N ILE A 11 -9.06 0.47 -13.62
CA ILE A 11 -10.18 -0.37 -14.04
C ILE A 11 -10.01 -0.66 -15.53
N ALA A 12 -9.83 -1.93 -15.87
CA ALA A 12 -9.60 -2.33 -17.26
C ALA A 12 -10.81 -1.99 -18.13
N MET A 13 -10.56 -1.27 -19.23
CA MET A 13 -11.61 -1.01 -20.23
C MET A 13 -12.02 -2.33 -20.94
N PRO A 14 -13.27 -2.46 -21.37
CA PRO A 14 -13.71 -3.66 -22.10
C PRO A 14 -12.98 -3.96 -23.40
N SER A 15 -12.31 -2.94 -23.95
CA SER A 15 -11.43 -3.09 -25.13
C SER A 15 -10.09 -3.73 -24.81
N LEU A 16 -9.69 -3.78 -23.54
CA LEU A 16 -8.47 -4.45 -23.11
C LEU A 16 -8.68 -5.97 -23.09
N MET A 17 -8.37 -6.60 -24.23
CA MET A 17 -8.57 -8.05 -24.45
C MET A 17 -7.31 -8.85 -24.09
N ASP A 18 -6.68 -8.53 -22.99
CA ASP A 18 -5.55 -9.27 -22.43
C ASP A 18 -6.05 -10.31 -21.42
N ASP A 19 -5.54 -11.53 -21.47
CA ASP A 19 -5.99 -12.63 -20.61
C ASP A 19 -5.75 -12.33 -19.12
N THR A 20 -4.71 -11.56 -18.81
CA THR A 20 -4.34 -11.20 -17.45
C THR A 20 -5.22 -10.07 -16.91
N PHE A 21 -5.46 -9.03 -17.73
CA PHE A 21 -6.08 -7.79 -17.27
C PHE A 21 -7.53 -7.59 -17.73
N SER A 22 -8.06 -8.41 -18.63
CA SER A 22 -9.47 -8.30 -19.02
C SER A 22 -10.40 -8.28 -17.80
N LYS A 23 -11.24 -7.24 -17.67
CA LYS A 23 -12.13 -7.00 -16.52
C LYS A 23 -11.44 -6.97 -15.16
N SER A 24 -10.15 -6.60 -15.10
CA SER A 24 -9.44 -6.47 -13.83
C SER A 24 -9.70 -5.12 -13.18
N VAL A 25 -9.55 -5.11 -11.86
CA VAL A 25 -9.35 -3.93 -11.04
C VAL A 25 -7.98 -4.07 -10.39
N VAL A 26 -7.08 -3.13 -10.68
CA VAL A 26 -5.74 -3.11 -10.09
C VAL A 26 -5.68 -2.00 -9.05
N TYR A 27 -5.27 -2.33 -7.85
CA TYR A 27 -4.96 -1.36 -6.81
C TYR A 27 -3.50 -0.92 -6.94
N MET A 28 -3.28 0.39 -7.12
CA MET A 28 -1.96 0.97 -7.30
C MET A 28 -1.26 1.18 -5.97
N CYS A 29 -0.24 0.37 -5.72
CA CYS A 29 0.56 0.43 -4.49
C CYS A 29 1.66 1.50 -4.57
N GLU A 30 2.23 1.72 -5.76
CA GLU A 30 3.26 2.72 -6.01
C GLU A 30 3.15 3.25 -7.45
N HIS A 31 3.28 4.57 -7.61
CA HIS A 31 3.44 5.21 -8.92
C HIS A 31 4.44 6.36 -8.81
N SER A 32 5.48 6.31 -9.60
CA SER A 32 6.57 7.27 -9.62
C SER A 32 7.13 7.46 -11.02
N GLU A 33 8.06 8.40 -11.18
CA GLU A 33 8.80 8.59 -12.45
C GLU A 33 9.60 7.33 -12.89
N ARG A 34 9.80 6.36 -12.02
CA ARG A 34 10.50 5.10 -12.32
C ARG A 34 9.58 4.00 -12.84
N GLY A 35 8.27 4.22 -12.77
CA GLY A 35 7.26 3.26 -13.16
C GLY A 35 6.19 3.06 -12.09
N ALA A 36 5.43 1.99 -12.19
CA ALA A 36 4.31 1.73 -11.32
C ALA A 36 4.22 0.26 -10.90
N LEU A 37 3.65 0.02 -9.72
CA LEU A 37 3.38 -1.29 -9.15
C LEU A 37 1.95 -1.34 -8.62
N GLY A 38 1.23 -2.40 -8.95
CA GLY A 38 -0.13 -2.62 -8.48
C GLY A 38 -0.48 -4.08 -8.27
N LEU A 39 -1.58 -4.33 -7.59
CA LEU A 39 -2.11 -5.66 -7.31
C LEU A 39 -3.52 -5.80 -7.91
N VAL A 40 -3.73 -6.83 -8.74
CA VAL A 40 -5.07 -7.19 -9.21
C VAL A 40 -5.87 -7.74 -8.02
N ILE A 41 -7.01 -7.12 -7.72
CA ILE A 41 -7.78 -7.41 -6.50
C ILE A 41 -9.06 -8.22 -6.74
N ASN A 42 -9.40 -8.52 -7.98
CA ASN A 42 -10.65 -9.21 -8.34
C ASN A 42 -10.47 -10.49 -9.15
N LYS A 43 -9.25 -11.03 -9.21
CA LYS A 43 -8.96 -12.33 -9.85
C LYS A 43 -8.51 -13.36 -8.82
N PRO A 44 -9.45 -14.17 -8.28
CA PRO A 44 -9.10 -15.22 -7.33
C PRO A 44 -8.36 -16.36 -8.05
N SER A 45 -7.38 -16.95 -7.37
CA SER A 45 -6.76 -18.22 -7.80
C SER A 45 -7.54 -19.42 -7.25
N ALA A 46 -7.16 -20.61 -7.67
CA ALA A 46 -7.72 -21.86 -7.11
C ALA A 46 -7.20 -22.15 -5.70
N MET A 47 -6.20 -21.39 -5.20
CA MET A 47 -5.60 -21.58 -3.89
C MET A 47 -6.39 -20.82 -2.83
N SER A 48 -6.79 -21.50 -1.75
CA SER A 48 -7.35 -20.85 -0.57
C SER A 48 -6.27 -20.40 0.41
N MET A 49 -6.62 -19.49 1.33
CA MET A 49 -5.75 -19.09 2.44
C MET A 49 -5.26 -20.31 3.22
N LYS A 50 -6.16 -21.25 3.54
CA LYS A 50 -5.80 -22.48 4.23
C LYS A 50 -4.70 -23.25 3.48
N ALA A 51 -4.87 -23.47 2.17
CA ALA A 51 -3.89 -24.17 1.35
C ALA A 51 -2.55 -23.42 1.26
N LEU A 52 -2.57 -22.08 1.25
CA LEU A 52 -1.35 -21.28 1.30
C LEU A 52 -0.60 -21.49 2.62
N PHE A 53 -1.30 -21.41 3.75
CA PHE A 53 -0.70 -21.57 5.08
C PHE A 53 -0.13 -22.98 5.28
N GLU A 54 -0.83 -24.01 4.82
CA GLU A 54 -0.31 -25.39 4.80
C GLU A 54 0.98 -25.49 3.96
N LYS A 55 1.04 -24.81 2.82
CA LYS A 55 2.23 -24.83 1.93
C LYS A 55 3.45 -24.14 2.52
N VAL A 56 3.26 -23.17 3.42
CA VAL A 56 4.35 -22.45 4.11
C VAL A 56 4.63 -22.98 5.52
N ASP A 57 4.05 -24.13 5.87
CA ASP A 57 4.19 -24.79 7.17
C ASP A 57 3.80 -23.89 8.37
N LEU A 58 2.72 -23.13 8.21
CA LEU A 58 2.13 -22.32 9.27
C LEU A 58 0.68 -22.76 9.54
N PRO A 59 0.23 -22.81 10.80
CA PRO A 59 -1.19 -22.96 11.10
C PRO A 59 -1.93 -21.69 10.73
N LEU A 60 -3.16 -21.80 10.24
CA LEU A 60 -4.01 -20.61 10.05
C LEU A 60 -4.82 -20.34 11.32
N GLY A 61 -4.41 -19.33 12.10
CA GLY A 61 -5.08 -18.94 13.35
C GLY A 61 -6.40 -18.18 13.15
N ARG A 62 -6.72 -17.80 11.90
CA ARG A 62 -7.91 -17.07 11.48
C ARG A 62 -8.80 -17.97 10.63
N GLU A 63 -9.66 -18.76 11.29
CA GLU A 63 -10.57 -19.67 10.57
C GLU A 63 -11.55 -18.95 9.63
N ASP A 64 -11.91 -17.72 9.96
CA ASP A 64 -12.74 -16.85 9.12
C ASP A 64 -12.12 -16.59 7.74
N LEU A 65 -10.79 -16.67 7.62
CA LEU A 65 -10.06 -16.52 6.36
C LEU A 65 -9.83 -17.83 5.61
N SER A 66 -10.16 -18.99 6.18
CA SER A 66 -9.77 -20.29 5.63
C SER A 66 -10.26 -20.53 4.21
N ALA A 67 -11.46 -20.11 3.88
CA ALA A 67 -12.07 -20.22 2.55
C ALA A 67 -11.77 -19.03 1.64
N THR A 68 -11.14 -17.96 2.16
CA THR A 68 -10.78 -16.79 1.34
C THR A 68 -9.75 -17.19 0.31
N PRO A 69 -9.94 -16.85 -0.98
CA PRO A 69 -8.97 -17.19 -2.00
C PRO A 69 -7.71 -16.31 -1.89
N VAL A 70 -6.60 -16.87 -2.32
CA VAL A 70 -5.39 -16.12 -2.68
C VAL A 70 -5.60 -15.55 -4.08
N PHE A 71 -5.22 -14.31 -4.33
CA PHE A 71 -5.45 -13.65 -5.61
C PHE A 71 -4.28 -13.82 -6.58
N GLN A 72 -4.55 -13.70 -7.87
CA GLN A 72 -3.55 -13.53 -8.90
C GLN A 72 -3.27 -12.03 -9.03
N GLY A 73 -2.23 -11.54 -8.34
CA GLY A 73 -1.93 -10.10 -8.24
C GLY A 73 -1.38 -9.47 -9.51
N GLY A 74 -0.91 -10.29 -10.45
CA GLY A 74 -0.38 -9.87 -11.75
C GLY A 74 0.64 -10.86 -12.30
N PRO A 75 1.20 -10.58 -13.49
CA PRO A 75 2.06 -11.53 -14.22
C PRO A 75 3.51 -11.57 -13.73
N VAL A 76 3.94 -10.62 -12.88
CA VAL A 76 5.34 -10.49 -12.45
C VAL A 76 5.54 -11.24 -11.13
N HIS A 77 6.58 -12.07 -11.04
CA HIS A 77 6.94 -12.83 -9.83
C HIS A 77 5.77 -13.61 -9.21
N THR A 78 5.11 -14.42 -10.01
CA THR A 78 3.92 -15.18 -9.60
C THR A 78 4.17 -16.21 -8.49
N GLU A 79 5.43 -16.47 -8.16
CA GLU A 79 5.87 -17.31 -7.04
C GLU A 79 5.98 -16.55 -5.71
N ARG A 80 5.95 -15.21 -5.74
CA ARG A 80 6.06 -14.38 -4.53
C ARG A 80 4.70 -13.96 -4.01
N GLY A 81 4.58 -14.01 -2.68
CA GLY A 81 3.40 -13.53 -1.96
C GLY A 81 3.50 -12.03 -1.64
N PHE A 82 2.39 -11.34 -1.82
CA PHE A 82 2.18 -9.94 -1.44
C PHE A 82 0.95 -9.87 -0.55
N VAL A 83 1.09 -9.23 0.59
CA VAL A 83 0.01 -9.09 1.57
C VAL A 83 -0.37 -7.62 1.67
N LEU A 84 -1.52 -7.27 1.14
CA LEU A 84 -2.12 -5.95 1.28
C LEU A 84 -3.02 -5.95 2.51
N HIS A 85 -2.82 -4.99 3.41
CA HIS A 85 -3.54 -4.93 4.67
C HIS A 85 -3.67 -3.49 5.18
N GLU A 86 -4.50 -3.30 6.20
CA GLU A 86 -4.54 -2.04 6.93
C GLU A 86 -3.25 -1.83 7.71
N ALA A 87 -2.78 -0.57 7.75
CA ALA A 87 -1.65 -0.20 8.57
C ALA A 87 -1.93 -0.48 10.04
N LEU A 88 -1.10 -1.30 10.66
CA LEU A 88 -1.13 -1.52 12.09
C LEU A 88 -0.26 -0.48 12.77
N ARG A 89 -0.89 0.56 13.33
CA ARG A 89 -0.17 1.56 14.10
C ARG A 89 0.32 0.96 15.40
N SER A 90 1.63 0.97 15.62
CA SER A 90 2.18 0.77 16.97
C SER A 90 1.68 1.93 17.83
N HIS A 91 0.75 1.66 18.74
CA HIS A 91 0.48 2.58 19.82
C HIS A 91 1.73 2.59 20.69
N SER A 92 2.60 3.59 20.49
CA SER A 92 3.56 3.97 21.53
C SER A 92 2.70 4.38 22.72
N VAL A 93 2.60 3.50 23.70
CA VAL A 93 2.06 3.86 25.01
C VAL A 93 3.04 4.88 25.56
N VAL A 94 2.71 6.16 25.41
CA VAL A 94 3.33 7.22 26.20
C VAL A 94 2.91 6.89 27.63
N GLY A 95 3.80 6.24 28.34
CA GLY A 95 3.65 6.03 29.77
C GLY A 95 3.48 7.39 30.44
N PRO A 96 2.70 7.46 31.53
CA PRO A 96 2.51 8.71 32.24
C PRO A 96 3.89 9.25 32.64
N SER A 97 4.20 10.47 32.19
CA SER A 97 5.42 11.19 32.56
C SER A 97 5.40 11.39 34.07
N ASP A 98 6.25 10.66 34.78
CA ASP A 98 6.54 10.95 36.18
C ASP A 98 7.08 12.38 36.30
N PRO A 99 6.52 13.22 37.17
CA PRO A 99 7.06 14.55 37.41
C PRO A 99 8.41 14.40 38.15
N SER A 100 9.50 14.74 37.47
CA SER A 100 10.81 14.87 38.10
C SER A 100 10.81 15.88 39.22
N PRO A 101 11.39 15.58 40.36
CA PRO A 101 11.51 16.53 41.46
C PRO A 101 12.53 17.61 41.14
N SER A 102 12.10 18.83 41.35
CA SER A 102 12.89 20.06 41.32
C SER A 102 14.11 20.01 42.27
N SER A 103 15.28 20.34 41.75
CA SER A 103 16.48 20.63 42.56
C SER A 103 16.81 22.10 42.56
N PRO A 104 17.32 22.66 43.68
CA PRO A 104 17.43 24.08 43.90
C PRO A 104 18.73 24.72 43.42
N SER A 105 18.60 26.03 43.25
CA SER A 105 19.51 27.06 42.77
C SER A 105 20.84 27.28 43.54
N SER A 106 21.85 27.71 42.77
CA SER A 106 22.74 28.91 42.90
C SER A 106 24.08 28.73 43.63
N PRO A 107 25.07 29.67 43.54
CA PRO A 107 25.24 30.83 42.66
C PRO A 107 26.68 31.15 42.17
N LEU A 108 26.79 32.15 41.23
CA LEU A 108 27.84 33.18 41.05
C LEU A 108 29.29 32.88 40.63
N GLY A 109 29.74 33.58 39.57
CA GLY A 109 31.13 33.84 39.23
C GLY A 109 31.34 34.40 37.81
N GLU A 110 31.35 35.73 37.66
CA GLU A 110 31.86 36.52 36.51
C GLU A 110 33.37 36.71 36.58
N PRO A 111 34.05 37.44 35.63
CA PRO A 111 33.94 37.60 34.17
C PRO A 111 35.33 37.43 33.42
N GLY A 112 35.31 37.50 32.10
CA GLY A 112 36.57 37.63 31.34
C GLY A 112 36.35 37.64 29.80
N GLU A 113 36.33 38.81 29.20
CA GLU A 113 36.49 39.12 27.78
C GLU A 113 37.97 39.20 27.35
N PRO A 114 38.32 39.52 26.07
CA PRO A 114 37.78 39.14 24.74
C PRO A 114 38.84 38.57 23.77
N GLY A 115 38.44 38.03 22.61
CA GLY A 115 39.38 37.69 21.56
C GLY A 115 38.72 37.40 20.23
N SER A 116 38.81 38.35 19.34
CA SER A 116 38.36 38.36 17.96
C SER A 116 38.97 37.28 17.05
N ALA A 117 38.16 36.65 16.15
CA ALA A 117 38.58 36.28 14.79
C ALA A 117 37.40 35.80 13.95
N GLN A 118 37.15 36.56 12.93
CA GLN A 118 36.70 36.31 11.55
C GLN A 118 35.77 35.13 11.19
N ALA A 119 34.69 35.51 10.55
CA ALA A 119 33.67 34.72 9.93
C ALA A 119 34.16 33.92 8.70
N ALA A 120 33.68 32.69 8.60
CA ALA A 120 33.50 31.97 7.34
C ALA A 120 32.05 31.49 7.24
N PRO A 121 31.43 31.42 6.04
CA PRO A 121 29.99 31.23 5.92
C PRO A 121 29.61 29.81 6.23
N SER A 122 28.69 29.65 7.16
CA SER A 122 28.03 28.37 7.48
C SER A 122 27.10 28.01 6.35
N LEU A 123 27.38 26.91 5.70
CA LEU A 123 26.40 26.17 4.90
C LEU A 123 25.28 25.73 5.84
N SER A 124 24.07 26.17 5.55
CA SER A 124 22.86 25.71 6.22
C SER A 124 22.77 24.22 6.04
N ALA A 125 22.98 23.48 7.12
CA ALA A 125 22.59 22.08 7.18
C ALA A 125 21.05 22.09 7.19
N ASP A 126 20.44 21.46 6.21
CA ASP A 126 19.05 21.06 6.24
C ASP A 126 18.82 20.30 7.55
N GLU A 127 18.02 20.85 8.42
CA GLU A 127 17.51 20.15 9.59
C GLU A 127 16.73 18.94 9.09
N PRO A 128 17.01 17.70 9.55
CA PRO A 128 16.16 16.58 9.24
C PRO A 128 14.79 16.83 9.85
N ASP A 129 13.75 16.78 9.02
CA ASP A 129 12.35 16.76 9.42
C ASP A 129 12.17 15.60 10.42
N ASP A 130 12.12 15.93 11.72
CA ASP A 130 11.95 14.99 12.83
C ASP A 130 10.47 14.67 13.05
N SER A 131 9.74 14.47 11.96
CA SER A 131 8.44 13.81 12.00
C SER A 131 8.69 12.36 12.37
N PRO A 132 8.04 11.79 13.40
CA PRO A 132 8.18 10.37 13.71
C PRO A 132 7.77 9.57 12.47
N LEU A 133 8.72 9.00 11.75
CA LEU A 133 8.46 8.03 10.71
C LEU A 133 7.71 6.89 11.40
N GLU A 134 6.40 6.84 11.18
CA GLU A 134 5.56 5.70 11.60
C GLU A 134 6.12 4.45 10.90
N SER A 135 7.05 3.76 11.55
CA SER A 135 7.62 2.54 11.00
C SER A 135 6.58 1.44 11.06
N SER A 136 6.39 0.76 9.93
CA SER A 136 5.55 -0.43 9.87
C SER A 136 6.03 -1.49 10.87
N ILE A 137 5.08 -2.24 11.43
CA ILE A 137 5.36 -3.34 12.37
C ILE A 137 6.05 -4.50 11.66
N TYR A 138 5.80 -4.69 10.37
CA TYR A 138 6.35 -5.79 9.58
C TYR A 138 7.53 -5.35 8.72
N ALA A 139 8.51 -6.25 8.58
CA ALA A 139 9.64 -6.03 7.69
C ALA A 139 9.21 -5.99 6.20
N SER A 140 10.05 -5.42 5.34
CA SER A 140 9.80 -5.36 3.89
C SER A 140 8.40 -4.86 3.52
N THR A 141 7.98 -3.76 4.15
CA THR A 141 6.67 -3.15 3.98
C THR A 141 6.77 -1.85 3.22
N LEU A 142 5.87 -1.67 2.25
CA LEU A 142 5.59 -0.44 1.55
C LEU A 142 4.36 0.21 2.17
N THR A 143 4.52 1.38 2.78
CA THR A 143 3.41 2.19 3.28
C THR A 143 2.75 2.93 2.12
N ILE A 144 1.43 2.82 2.02
CA ILE A 144 0.63 3.39 0.94
C ILE A 144 -0.28 4.47 1.54
N PRO A 145 -0.46 5.62 0.88
CA PRO A 145 -1.45 6.61 1.28
C PRO A 145 -2.83 5.97 1.53
N GLY A 146 -3.64 6.56 2.41
CA GLY A 146 -4.96 5.99 2.74
C GLY A 146 -4.95 4.93 3.83
N GLY A 147 -3.82 4.75 4.54
CA GLY A 147 -3.75 3.86 5.69
C GLY A 147 -3.63 2.38 5.34
N LEU A 148 -3.08 2.07 4.19
CA LEU A 148 -2.80 0.71 3.74
C LEU A 148 -1.28 0.45 3.69
N GLU A 149 -0.93 -0.82 3.80
CA GLU A 149 0.43 -1.31 3.69
C GLU A 149 0.47 -2.56 2.81
N MET A 150 1.56 -2.71 2.06
CA MET A 150 1.85 -3.92 1.31
C MET A 150 3.14 -4.54 1.84
N THR A 151 3.05 -5.74 2.37
CA THR A 151 4.16 -6.47 3.00
C THR A 151 4.52 -7.71 2.19
N THR A 152 5.81 -7.99 2.06
CA THR A 152 6.32 -9.21 1.38
C THR A 152 7.08 -10.14 2.32
N SER A 153 7.21 -9.79 3.58
CA SER A 153 7.90 -10.60 4.57
C SER A 153 7.01 -11.67 5.20
N ARG A 154 7.63 -12.69 5.77
CA ARG A 154 6.94 -13.82 6.38
C ARG A 154 6.29 -13.49 7.71
N ASP A 155 6.76 -12.47 8.41
CA ASP A 155 6.30 -12.07 9.74
C ASP A 155 4.80 -11.72 9.79
N VAL A 156 4.25 -11.11 8.71
CA VAL A 156 2.80 -10.88 8.62
C VAL A 156 2.00 -12.18 8.55
N LEU A 157 2.52 -13.21 7.87
CA LEU A 157 1.89 -14.54 7.84
C LEU A 157 1.98 -15.22 9.21
N GLU A 158 3.10 -15.08 9.91
CA GLU A 158 3.29 -15.58 11.28
C GLU A 158 2.34 -14.88 12.25
N ALA A 159 2.14 -13.56 12.12
CA ALA A 159 1.14 -12.83 12.89
C ALA A 159 -0.29 -13.33 12.61
N LEU A 160 -0.64 -13.56 11.33
CA LEU A 160 -1.94 -14.13 10.97
C LEU A 160 -2.11 -15.56 11.50
N SER A 161 -1.03 -16.35 11.59
CA SER A 161 -1.05 -17.72 12.10
C SER A 161 -1.41 -17.79 13.59
N THR A 162 -1.07 -16.76 14.34
CA THR A 162 -1.38 -16.64 15.78
C THR A 162 -2.67 -15.86 16.06
N GLY A 163 -3.33 -15.34 15.01
CA GLY A 163 -4.51 -14.49 15.13
C GLY A 163 -4.22 -13.03 15.50
N ALA A 164 -2.93 -12.64 15.61
CA ALA A 164 -2.49 -11.28 15.96
C ALA A 164 -2.30 -10.36 14.73
N GLY A 165 -2.47 -10.87 13.53
CA GLY A 165 -2.28 -10.12 12.28
C GLY A 165 -3.36 -9.07 12.00
N PRO A 166 -3.23 -8.36 10.85
CA PRO A 166 -4.20 -7.35 10.45
C PRO A 166 -5.61 -7.93 10.30
N LYS A 167 -6.62 -7.13 10.62
CA LYS A 167 -8.03 -7.58 10.56
C LYS A 167 -8.48 -7.76 9.12
N ARG A 168 -8.19 -6.78 8.26
CA ARG A 168 -8.49 -6.80 6.83
C ARG A 168 -7.21 -7.09 6.06
N VAL A 169 -7.25 -8.12 5.24
CA VAL A 169 -6.08 -8.61 4.51
C VAL A 169 -6.50 -9.19 3.16
N LEU A 170 -5.69 -8.92 2.15
CA LEU A 170 -5.78 -9.55 0.83
C LEU A 170 -4.39 -10.09 0.50
N ILE A 171 -4.30 -11.38 0.23
CA ILE A 171 -3.04 -12.01 -0.19
C ILE A 171 -3.09 -12.32 -1.67
N SER A 172 -2.04 -11.92 -2.39
CA SER A 172 -1.88 -12.21 -3.80
C SER A 172 -0.55 -12.89 -4.09
N LEU A 173 -0.51 -13.64 -5.19
CA LEU A 173 0.70 -14.15 -5.81
C LEU A 173 0.99 -13.32 -7.04
N GLY A 174 2.21 -12.80 -7.13
CA GLY A 174 2.62 -11.88 -8.19
C GLY A 174 2.04 -10.48 -8.05
N TYR A 175 2.46 -9.62 -8.95
CA TYR A 175 2.02 -8.23 -9.05
C TYR A 175 2.02 -7.75 -10.51
N ALA A 176 1.35 -6.63 -10.77
CA ALA A 176 1.41 -5.91 -12.02
C ALA A 176 2.47 -4.81 -11.94
N ALA A 177 3.26 -4.65 -12.99
CA ALA A 177 4.28 -3.63 -13.08
C ALA A 177 4.26 -2.95 -14.43
N TRP A 178 4.51 -1.64 -14.41
CA TRP A 178 4.66 -0.81 -15.60
C TRP A 178 6.02 -0.11 -15.56
N ALA A 179 6.73 -0.14 -16.67
CA ALA A 179 7.94 0.63 -16.85
C ALA A 179 7.62 2.14 -16.86
N GLN A 180 8.66 2.97 -16.76
CA GLN A 180 8.54 4.43 -16.86
C GLN A 180 7.75 4.84 -18.10
N GLY A 181 6.68 5.61 -17.93
CA GLY A 181 5.83 6.13 -19.01
C GLY A 181 4.90 5.11 -19.66
N GLN A 182 5.00 3.83 -19.33
CA GLN A 182 4.16 2.78 -19.92
C GLN A 182 2.70 2.93 -19.48
N LEU A 183 2.47 3.13 -18.18
CA LEU A 183 1.11 3.27 -17.65
C LEU A 183 0.41 4.50 -18.23
N GLU A 184 1.12 5.61 -18.32
CA GLU A 184 0.59 6.85 -18.90
C GLU A 184 0.21 6.67 -20.38
N SER A 185 1.01 5.92 -21.14
CA SER A 185 0.69 5.57 -22.54
C SER A 185 -0.58 4.72 -22.61
N GLU A 186 -0.69 3.68 -21.79
CA GLU A 186 -1.86 2.81 -21.76
C GLU A 186 -3.14 3.56 -21.34
N ILE A 187 -3.03 4.54 -20.42
CA ILE A 187 -4.15 5.41 -20.03
C ILE A 187 -4.53 6.33 -21.20
N ALA A 188 -3.55 6.93 -21.90
CA ALA A 188 -3.80 7.75 -23.07
C ALA A 188 -4.46 6.98 -24.23
N GLU A 189 -4.20 5.68 -24.33
CA GLU A 189 -4.84 4.74 -25.26
C GLU A 189 -6.21 4.23 -24.78
N ASN A 190 -6.74 4.76 -23.68
CA ASN A 190 -7.99 4.33 -23.08
C ASN A 190 -8.04 2.84 -22.68
N SER A 191 -6.90 2.27 -22.26
CA SER A 191 -6.85 0.91 -21.73
C SER A 191 -7.37 0.83 -20.30
N TRP A 192 -7.24 1.93 -19.55
CA TRP A 192 -7.57 2.02 -18.14
C TRP A 192 -8.40 3.25 -17.80
N LEU A 193 -9.41 3.07 -16.94
CA LEU A 193 -10.02 4.16 -16.16
C LEU A 193 -9.32 4.25 -14.81
N THR A 194 -9.21 5.46 -14.27
CA THR A 194 -8.56 5.72 -12.99
C THR A 194 -9.52 6.38 -12.02
N VAL A 195 -9.51 5.97 -10.76
CA VAL A 195 -10.33 6.55 -9.68
C VAL A 195 -9.63 6.37 -8.35
N ASP A 196 -9.82 7.31 -7.42
CA ASP A 196 -9.35 7.17 -6.05
C ASP A 196 -9.84 5.85 -5.44
N ALA A 197 -8.94 5.14 -4.76
CA ALA A 197 -9.29 3.85 -4.19
C ALA A 197 -10.09 4.00 -2.90
N ASP A 198 -11.18 3.22 -2.80
CA ASP A 198 -11.92 3.00 -1.56
C ASP A 198 -11.52 1.62 -0.99
N PRO A 199 -10.89 1.55 0.20
CA PRO A 199 -10.53 0.28 0.83
C PRO A 199 -11.71 -0.70 1.00
N ALA A 200 -12.95 -0.22 1.07
CA ALA A 200 -14.13 -1.07 1.14
C ALA A 200 -14.32 -1.91 -0.14
N VAL A 201 -13.86 -1.41 -1.29
CA VAL A 201 -13.87 -2.21 -2.54
C VAL A 201 -12.91 -3.39 -2.44
N ILE A 202 -11.77 -3.20 -1.78
CA ILE A 202 -10.73 -4.23 -1.64
C ILE A 202 -11.15 -5.32 -0.66
N PHE A 203 -11.65 -4.93 0.52
CA PHE A 203 -11.81 -5.83 1.66
C PHE A 203 -13.26 -6.25 1.92
N ASP A 204 -14.22 -5.37 1.67
CA ASP A 204 -15.60 -5.55 2.11
C ASP A 204 -16.55 -5.89 0.96
N THR A 205 -16.11 -5.68 -0.30
CA THR A 205 -16.92 -5.97 -1.49
C THR A 205 -16.71 -7.41 -1.97
N PRO A 206 -17.78 -8.20 -2.23
CA PRO A 206 -17.65 -9.50 -2.86
C PRO A 206 -16.85 -9.44 -4.16
N ILE A 207 -16.01 -10.44 -4.39
CA ILE A 207 -14.99 -10.44 -5.47
C ILE A 207 -15.62 -10.16 -6.84
N GLU A 208 -16.72 -10.85 -7.12
CA GLU A 208 -17.46 -10.74 -8.39
C GLU A 208 -18.11 -9.36 -8.61
N LYS A 209 -18.25 -8.55 -7.56
CA LYS A 209 -18.82 -7.21 -7.61
C LYS A 209 -17.78 -6.09 -7.59
N ARG A 210 -16.49 -6.42 -7.38
CA ARG A 210 -15.44 -5.39 -7.25
C ARG A 210 -15.27 -4.55 -8.50
N TYR A 211 -15.41 -5.15 -9.69
CA TYR A 211 -15.32 -4.44 -10.95
C TYR A 211 -16.43 -3.40 -11.09
N ASP A 212 -17.69 -3.81 -10.92
CA ASP A 212 -18.84 -2.91 -10.99
C ASP A 212 -18.81 -1.86 -9.86
N LYS A 213 -18.34 -2.24 -8.67
CA LYS A 213 -18.21 -1.32 -7.55
C LYS A 213 -17.17 -0.25 -7.81
N ALA A 214 -16.01 -0.62 -8.37
CA ALA A 214 -14.98 0.33 -8.77
C ALA A 214 -15.48 1.29 -9.86
N LEU A 215 -16.20 0.80 -10.87
CA LEU A 215 -16.85 1.65 -11.88
C LEU A 215 -17.86 2.62 -11.24
N SER A 216 -18.62 2.18 -10.26
CA SER A 216 -19.60 3.02 -9.57
C SER A 216 -18.98 4.22 -8.84
N LEU A 217 -17.68 4.17 -8.46
CA LEU A 217 -16.96 5.32 -7.91
C LEU A 217 -16.80 6.45 -8.94
N LEU A 218 -16.81 6.12 -10.24
CA LEU A 218 -16.83 7.07 -11.35
C LEU A 218 -18.25 7.46 -11.78
N GLY A 219 -19.29 6.95 -11.12
CA GLY A 219 -20.67 7.11 -11.55
C GLY A 219 -21.02 6.31 -12.81
N LEU A 220 -20.21 5.29 -13.13
CA LEU A 220 -20.39 4.45 -14.32
C LEU A 220 -20.94 3.07 -13.91
N GLU A 221 -21.70 2.49 -14.85
CA GLU A 221 -22.12 1.09 -14.78
C GLU A 221 -21.51 0.31 -15.96
N SER A 222 -21.25 -0.98 -15.77
CA SER A 222 -20.55 -1.80 -16.77
C SER A 222 -21.24 -1.83 -18.15
N TRP A 223 -22.56 -1.65 -18.21
CA TRP A 223 -23.29 -1.56 -19.47
C TRP A 223 -23.08 -0.23 -20.22
N MET A 224 -22.66 0.83 -19.53
CA MET A 224 -22.36 2.15 -20.14
C MET A 224 -21.02 2.16 -20.89
N ILE A 225 -20.14 1.22 -20.58
CA ILE A 225 -18.82 1.11 -21.17
C ILE A 225 -18.92 0.11 -22.33
N SER A 226 -18.89 0.61 -23.57
CA SER A 226 -18.84 -0.28 -24.74
C SER A 226 -17.39 -0.48 -25.21
N PRO A 227 -17.07 -1.62 -25.85
CA PRO A 227 -15.73 -1.85 -26.43
C PRO A 227 -15.29 -0.81 -27.44
N GLY A 228 -16.21 0.00 -27.98
CA GLY A 228 -15.93 1.08 -28.95
C GLY A 228 -15.99 2.49 -28.39
N ALA A 229 -16.19 2.66 -27.07
CA ALA A 229 -16.38 4.00 -26.47
C ALA A 229 -15.11 4.87 -26.42
N GLY A 230 -13.95 4.36 -26.83
CA GLY A 230 -12.69 5.06 -26.82
C GLY A 230 -12.25 5.67 -28.17
N HIS A 231 -13.09 5.64 -29.19
CA HIS A 231 -12.77 6.17 -30.53
C HIS A 231 -13.73 7.31 -30.88
N ALA A 232 -13.47 8.50 -30.35
CA ALA A 232 -14.11 9.74 -30.78
C ALA A 232 -13.05 10.73 -31.23
#